data_ffedb91add0f528ccdbcb7fd7335109f
#
_entry.id   ffedb91add0f528ccdbcb7fd7335109f
#
_cell.length_a   1.000
_cell.length_b   1.000
_cell.length_c   1.000
_cell.angle_alpha   90.00
_cell.angle_beta   90.00
_cell.angle_gamma   90.00
#
_symmetry.space_group_name_H-M   'P 1'
#
loop_
_entity.id
_entity.type
_entity.pdbx_description
1 polymer ?
#
loop_
_entity_poly.entity_id
_entity_poly.type
_entity_poly.pdbx_seq_one_letter_code
_entity_poly.pdbx_strand_id
1 'polypeptide(L)'
;MPPAITIRLATPADVPALKPLIEASVRSLQTRDYTAVEIEGALASVFGVDTQLIADGTYFVAESADDATIAGCGGWSKRRTLFGADHYTHREDELLDPATEAAKIRAFFVHPEWARRGVGTAILDACESAAIAAGFTRFEMGATLTGVPFYAARGYRASERFNVPLKNGETLPIVRMKKALPGD
;
A
#
# COMPACT_ATOMS: atom_id res chain seq x y z
N MET A 1 -17.17 3.04 -20.82
CA MET A 1 -16.59 3.86 -19.76
C MET A 1 -16.18 2.99 -18.59
N PRO A 2 -15.04 3.24 -17.94
CA PRO A 2 -14.76 2.53 -16.70
C PRO A 2 -15.85 2.86 -15.68
N PRO A 3 -16.27 1.90 -14.85
CA PRO A 3 -17.23 2.19 -13.79
C PRO A 3 -16.69 3.25 -12.85
N ALA A 4 -17.56 4.13 -12.39
CA ALA A 4 -17.21 5.18 -11.44
C ALA A 4 -16.78 4.54 -10.11
N ILE A 5 -15.70 5.08 -9.52
CA ILE A 5 -15.24 4.67 -8.19
C ILE A 5 -15.38 5.83 -7.21
N THR A 6 -15.69 5.52 -5.97
CA THR A 6 -15.66 6.43 -4.84
C THR A 6 -14.57 6.01 -3.86
N ILE A 7 -13.88 7.00 -3.28
CA ILE A 7 -12.87 6.75 -2.26
C ILE A 7 -13.46 7.10 -0.89
N ARG A 8 -13.36 6.17 0.06
CA ARG A 8 -13.75 6.39 1.45
C ARG A 8 -12.75 5.76 2.41
N LEU A 9 -12.80 6.18 3.66
CA LEU A 9 -12.05 5.51 4.71
C LEU A 9 -12.55 4.07 4.90
N ALA A 10 -11.61 3.16 5.11
CA ALA A 10 -11.91 1.79 5.50
C ALA A 10 -12.39 1.74 6.96
N THR A 11 -13.26 0.81 7.24
CA THR A 11 -13.77 0.50 8.57
C THR A 11 -13.44 -0.94 8.96
N PRO A 12 -13.53 -1.32 10.24
CA PRO A 12 -13.36 -2.72 10.63
C PRO A 12 -14.29 -3.70 9.91
N ALA A 13 -15.47 -3.23 9.48
CA ALA A 13 -16.43 -4.05 8.72
C ALA A 13 -15.94 -4.42 7.32
N ASP A 14 -14.95 -3.70 6.77
CA ASP A 14 -14.36 -4.00 5.45
C ASP A 14 -13.35 -5.15 5.50
N VAL A 15 -12.81 -5.48 6.68
CA VAL A 15 -11.74 -6.49 6.83
C VAL A 15 -12.06 -7.83 6.17
N PRO A 16 -13.26 -8.42 6.29
CA PRO A 16 -13.59 -9.68 5.62
C PRO A 16 -13.52 -9.60 4.09
N ALA A 17 -13.81 -8.44 3.49
CA ALA A 17 -13.71 -8.23 2.04
C ALA A 17 -12.28 -7.90 1.58
N LEU A 18 -11.50 -7.24 2.43
CA LEU A 18 -10.11 -6.88 2.13
C LEU A 18 -9.19 -8.11 2.04
N LYS A 19 -9.37 -9.11 2.88
CA LYS A 19 -8.54 -10.32 2.87
C LYS A 19 -8.50 -11.01 1.51
N PRO A 20 -9.63 -11.44 0.93
CA PRO A 20 -9.61 -12.10 -0.38
C PRO A 20 -9.17 -11.16 -1.51
N LEU A 21 -9.45 -9.85 -1.42
CA LEU A 21 -8.98 -8.88 -2.39
C LEU A 21 -7.44 -8.83 -2.43
N ILE A 22 -6.82 -8.73 -1.26
CA ILE A 22 -5.35 -8.68 -1.14
C ILE A 22 -4.72 -9.95 -1.71
N GLU A 23 -5.24 -11.13 -1.35
CA GLU A 23 -4.75 -12.40 -1.89
C GLU A 23 -4.90 -12.49 -3.39
N ALA A 24 -6.05 -12.11 -3.95
CA ALA A 24 -6.29 -12.10 -5.39
C ALA A 24 -5.35 -11.13 -6.12
N SER A 25 -5.15 -9.94 -5.56
CA SER A 25 -4.23 -8.93 -6.08
C SER A 25 -2.80 -9.48 -6.17
N VAL A 26 -2.29 -10.01 -5.07
CA VAL A 26 -0.91 -10.50 -4.99
C VAL A 26 -0.70 -11.69 -5.92
N ARG A 27 -1.58 -12.71 -5.86
CA ARG A 27 -1.44 -13.93 -6.67
C ARG A 27 -1.62 -13.69 -8.18
N SER A 28 -2.33 -12.64 -8.57
CA SER A 28 -2.59 -12.37 -10.00
C SER A 28 -1.65 -11.34 -10.59
N LEU A 29 -1.37 -10.25 -9.87
CA LEU A 29 -0.68 -9.09 -10.44
C LEU A 29 0.84 -9.12 -10.25
N GLN A 30 1.35 -9.93 -9.32
CA GLN A 30 2.79 -9.93 -8.98
C GLN A 30 3.58 -11.08 -9.61
N THR A 31 2.94 -11.95 -10.38
CA THR A 31 3.56 -13.16 -10.98
C THR A 31 4.64 -12.90 -12.02
N ARG A 32 4.73 -11.68 -12.57
CA ARG A 32 5.80 -11.29 -13.49
C ARG A 32 7.11 -10.98 -12.79
N ASP A 33 7.04 -10.60 -11.53
CA ASP A 33 8.17 -10.06 -10.77
C ASP A 33 8.61 -10.98 -9.62
N TYR A 34 7.73 -11.87 -9.17
CA TYR A 34 7.97 -12.80 -8.08
C TYR A 34 7.57 -14.23 -8.43
N THR A 35 8.30 -15.18 -7.90
CA THR A 35 7.97 -16.62 -8.00
C THR A 35 6.76 -16.96 -7.14
N ALA A 36 6.12 -18.09 -7.42
CA ALA A 36 5.00 -18.58 -6.61
C ALA A 36 5.40 -18.80 -5.14
N VAL A 37 6.62 -19.26 -4.87
CA VAL A 37 7.13 -19.50 -3.50
C VAL A 37 7.35 -18.18 -2.76
N GLU A 38 7.89 -17.17 -3.43
CA GLU A 38 8.02 -15.81 -2.87
C GLU A 38 6.64 -15.20 -2.57
N ILE A 39 5.67 -15.35 -3.48
CA ILE A 39 4.30 -14.86 -3.29
C ILE A 39 3.63 -15.50 -2.07
N GLU A 40 3.68 -16.82 -1.93
CA GLU A 40 3.08 -17.50 -0.78
C GLU A 40 3.81 -17.16 0.53
N GLY A 41 5.14 -17.05 0.50
CA GLY A 41 5.92 -16.57 1.63
C GLY A 41 5.59 -15.13 2.03
N ALA A 42 5.37 -14.26 1.07
CA ALA A 42 4.99 -12.86 1.29
C ALA A 42 3.59 -12.74 1.89
N LEU A 43 2.62 -13.52 1.40
CA LEU A 43 1.27 -13.58 1.98
C LEU A 43 1.27 -14.11 3.42
N ALA A 44 2.17 -15.03 3.74
CA ALA A 44 2.31 -15.57 5.10
C ALA A 44 3.07 -14.65 6.07
N SER A 45 3.84 -13.68 5.56
CA SER A 45 4.80 -12.91 6.38
C SER A 45 4.60 -11.39 6.34
N VAL A 46 4.21 -10.83 5.20
CA VAL A 46 4.29 -9.38 4.92
C VAL A 46 2.95 -8.81 4.44
N PHE A 47 2.32 -9.43 3.45
CA PHE A 47 1.10 -8.91 2.84
C PHE A 47 -0.16 -9.34 3.60
N GLY A 48 -1.06 -8.40 3.78
CA GLY A 48 -2.33 -8.65 4.47
C GLY A 48 -3.00 -7.35 4.87
N VAL A 49 -4.05 -7.47 5.66
CA VAL A 49 -4.76 -6.32 6.22
C VAL A 49 -3.89 -5.66 7.30
N ASP A 50 -3.94 -4.33 7.34
CA ASP A 50 -3.30 -3.52 8.37
C ASP A 50 -4.39 -2.80 9.18
N THR A 51 -4.80 -3.40 10.28
CA THR A 51 -5.85 -2.86 11.16
C THR A 51 -5.40 -1.60 11.90
N GLN A 52 -4.09 -1.40 12.07
CA GLN A 52 -3.55 -0.16 12.66
C GLN A 52 -3.85 1.05 11.77
N LEU A 53 -3.73 0.90 10.44
CA LEU A 53 -4.08 1.98 9.50
C LEU A 53 -5.58 2.29 9.53
N ILE A 54 -6.43 1.27 9.72
CA ILE A 54 -7.87 1.46 9.89
C ILE A 54 -8.16 2.21 11.18
N ALA A 55 -7.54 1.80 12.29
CA ALA A 55 -7.69 2.45 13.59
C ALA A 55 -7.16 3.90 13.60
N ASP A 56 -6.09 4.17 12.87
CA ASP A 56 -5.52 5.51 12.72
C ASP A 56 -6.36 6.43 11.79
N GLY A 57 -7.35 5.88 11.08
CA GLY A 57 -8.17 6.63 10.12
C GLY A 57 -7.40 7.03 8.85
N THR A 58 -6.43 6.19 8.44
CA THR A 58 -5.51 6.50 7.34
C THR A 58 -5.53 5.44 6.22
N TYR A 59 -6.45 4.49 6.27
CA TYR A 59 -6.64 3.46 5.26
C TYR A 59 -7.87 3.74 4.41
N PHE A 60 -7.71 3.71 3.09
CA PHE A 60 -8.78 4.00 2.14
C PHE A 60 -9.16 2.75 1.35
N VAL A 61 -10.43 2.69 0.96
CA VAL A 61 -10.94 1.75 -0.02
C VAL A 61 -11.49 2.52 -1.23
N ALA A 62 -11.27 1.96 -2.40
CA ALA A 62 -11.93 2.38 -3.63
C ALA A 62 -13.11 1.43 -3.86
N GLU A 63 -14.30 1.99 -3.93
CA GLU A 63 -15.55 1.26 -4.03
C GLU A 63 -16.24 1.58 -5.34
N SER A 64 -16.76 0.55 -6.02
CA SER A 64 -17.59 0.73 -7.21
C SER A 64 -18.87 1.51 -6.85
N ALA A 65 -19.17 2.54 -7.61
CA ALA A 65 -20.39 3.32 -7.40
C ALA A 65 -21.66 2.54 -7.75
N ASP A 66 -21.54 1.47 -8.54
CA ASP A 66 -22.70 0.73 -9.04
C ASP A 66 -23.19 -0.33 -8.04
N ASP A 67 -22.29 -1.03 -7.35
CA ASP A 67 -22.64 -2.18 -6.53
C ASP A 67 -21.90 -2.23 -5.18
N ALA A 68 -21.16 -1.18 -4.83
CA ALA A 68 -20.37 -1.08 -3.60
C ALA A 68 -19.27 -2.17 -3.46
N THR A 69 -18.88 -2.84 -4.55
CA THR A 69 -17.76 -3.78 -4.55
C THR A 69 -16.45 -3.04 -4.32
N ILE A 70 -15.58 -3.52 -3.42
CA ILE A 70 -14.27 -2.93 -3.18
C ILE A 70 -13.32 -3.30 -4.32
N ALA A 71 -12.90 -2.29 -5.08
CA ALA A 71 -12.01 -2.41 -6.23
C ALA A 71 -10.52 -2.36 -5.85
N GLY A 72 -10.20 -1.78 -4.70
CA GLY A 72 -8.83 -1.66 -4.21
C GLY A 72 -8.77 -0.99 -2.85
N CYS A 73 -7.58 -1.04 -2.27
CA CYS A 73 -7.30 -0.46 -0.95
C CYS A 73 -5.87 0.04 -0.87
N GLY A 74 -5.61 0.95 0.05
CA GLY A 74 -4.29 1.49 0.32
C GLY A 74 -4.36 2.58 1.37
N GLY A 75 -3.23 2.84 2.01
CA GLY A 75 -3.19 3.82 3.08
C GLY A 75 -1.87 4.56 3.19
N TRP A 76 -1.85 5.46 4.14
CA TRP A 76 -0.64 6.11 4.59
C TRP A 76 -0.50 5.96 6.10
N SER A 77 0.69 6.10 6.62
CA SER A 77 0.94 6.00 8.05
C SER A 77 1.75 7.20 8.56
N LYS A 78 1.29 7.70 9.69
CA LYS A 78 2.02 8.66 10.54
C LYS A 78 2.98 7.97 11.52
N ARG A 79 3.25 6.67 11.31
CA ARG A 79 4.13 5.85 12.16
C ARG A 79 5.34 5.36 11.38
N ARG A 80 6.38 4.91 12.12
CA ARG A 80 7.69 4.54 11.54
C ARG A 80 7.66 3.29 10.68
N THR A 81 6.73 2.36 10.91
CA THR A 81 6.63 1.12 10.12
C THR A 81 6.57 1.40 8.63
N LEU A 82 7.57 0.96 7.88
CA LEU A 82 7.68 1.20 6.44
C LEU A 82 6.76 0.27 5.62
N PHE A 83 6.65 -1.00 6.01
CA PHE A 83 5.83 -2.00 5.35
C PHE A 83 5.43 -3.11 6.33
N GLY A 84 4.51 -3.96 5.91
CA GLY A 84 4.08 -5.15 6.65
C GLY A 84 2.70 -5.00 7.29
N ALA A 85 1.89 -6.05 7.13
CA ALA A 85 0.54 -6.18 7.68
C ALA A 85 0.57 -6.49 9.19
N ASP A 86 -0.59 -6.75 9.77
CA ASP A 86 -0.74 -7.05 11.21
C ASP A 86 0.15 -8.19 11.70
N HIS A 87 0.36 -9.21 10.88
CA HIS A 87 1.19 -10.37 11.20
C HIS A 87 2.70 -10.19 10.98
N TYR A 88 3.14 -9.02 10.49
CA TYR A 88 4.56 -8.70 10.34
C TYR A 88 5.18 -8.38 11.70
N THR A 89 6.33 -9.00 12.00
CA THR A 89 6.91 -8.98 13.35
C THR A 89 7.85 -7.81 13.64
N HIS A 90 8.28 -7.07 12.62
CA HIS A 90 9.23 -5.96 12.75
C HIS A 90 8.55 -4.59 12.58
N ARG A 91 7.47 -4.38 13.34
CA ARG A 91 6.73 -3.11 13.30
C ARG A 91 7.30 -2.09 14.28
N GLU A 92 7.30 -0.84 13.86
CA GLU A 92 7.72 0.31 14.66
C GLU A 92 6.54 1.29 14.75
N ASP A 93 5.82 1.28 15.85
CA ASP A 93 4.55 2.01 15.99
C ASP A 93 4.71 3.47 16.46
N GLU A 94 5.95 3.93 16.66
CA GLU A 94 6.25 5.33 17.04
C GLU A 94 5.72 6.31 15.99
N LEU A 95 5.20 7.44 16.47
CA LEU A 95 4.74 8.52 15.62
C LEU A 95 5.91 9.25 14.95
N LEU A 96 5.70 9.63 13.71
CA LEU A 96 6.62 10.45 12.92
C LEU A 96 6.40 11.94 13.23
N ASP A 97 7.49 12.71 13.16
CA ASP A 97 7.44 14.18 13.14
C ASP A 97 7.24 14.67 11.70
N PRO A 98 6.08 15.26 11.35
CA PRO A 98 5.82 15.75 9.99
C PRO A 98 6.83 16.78 9.49
N ALA A 99 7.46 17.55 10.41
CA ALA A 99 8.42 18.59 10.04
C ALA A 99 9.74 18.02 9.49
N THR A 100 10.11 16.80 9.92
CA THR A 100 11.44 16.22 9.64
C THR A 100 11.40 14.85 8.98
N GLU A 101 10.29 14.15 9.08
CA GLU A 101 10.17 12.75 8.63
C GLU A 101 9.14 12.59 7.50
N ALA A 102 9.23 11.51 6.75
CA ALA A 102 8.34 11.20 5.63
C ALA A 102 7.17 10.33 6.09
N ALA A 103 5.94 10.68 5.67
CA ALA A 103 4.79 9.79 5.78
C ALA A 103 5.02 8.49 5.01
N LYS A 104 4.54 7.38 5.52
CA LYS A 104 4.69 6.07 4.85
C LYS A 104 3.46 5.78 4.00
N ILE A 105 3.66 5.46 2.73
CA ILE A 105 2.59 4.93 1.85
C ILE A 105 2.61 3.42 2.00
N ARG A 106 1.44 2.81 2.28
CA ARG A 106 1.41 1.42 2.75
C ARG A 106 0.21 0.64 2.24
N ALA A 107 0.39 -0.68 2.13
CA ALA A 107 -0.68 -1.67 1.98
C ALA A 107 -1.61 -1.40 0.77
N PHE A 108 -1.01 -1.11 -0.40
CA PHE A 108 -1.71 -0.86 -1.66
C PHE A 108 -1.98 -2.16 -2.41
N PHE A 109 -3.25 -2.43 -2.65
CA PHE A 109 -3.69 -3.60 -3.42
C PHE A 109 -4.89 -3.23 -4.30
N VAL A 110 -4.86 -3.67 -5.55
CA VAL A 110 -5.96 -3.47 -6.51
C VAL A 110 -6.49 -4.84 -6.92
N HIS A 111 -7.80 -5.01 -6.94
CA HIS A 111 -8.41 -6.24 -7.45
C HIS A 111 -8.04 -6.44 -8.92
N PRO A 112 -7.69 -7.67 -9.37
CA PRO A 112 -7.21 -7.90 -10.74
C PRO A 112 -8.15 -7.39 -11.82
N GLU A 113 -9.45 -7.53 -11.66
CA GLU A 113 -10.46 -7.06 -12.61
C GLU A 113 -10.53 -5.54 -12.71
N TRP A 114 -10.01 -4.82 -11.70
CA TRP A 114 -9.96 -3.37 -11.65
C TRP A 114 -8.57 -2.79 -11.96
N ALA A 115 -7.61 -3.66 -12.28
CA ALA A 115 -6.26 -3.23 -12.62
C ALA A 115 -6.26 -2.32 -13.87
N ARG A 116 -5.38 -1.30 -13.88
CA ARG A 116 -5.21 -0.36 -14.99
C ARG A 116 -6.43 0.52 -15.30
N ARG A 117 -7.32 0.69 -14.33
CA ARG A 117 -8.53 1.54 -14.45
C ARG A 117 -8.47 2.79 -13.55
N GLY A 118 -7.27 3.19 -13.10
CA GLY A 118 -7.08 4.39 -12.28
C GLY A 118 -7.33 4.21 -10.78
N VAL A 119 -7.70 3.01 -10.32
CA VAL A 119 -7.99 2.74 -8.89
C VAL A 119 -6.79 3.07 -8.01
N GLY A 120 -5.60 2.58 -8.34
CA GLY A 120 -4.39 2.87 -7.57
C GLY A 120 -4.06 4.36 -7.53
N THR A 121 -4.27 5.08 -8.62
CA THR A 121 -4.08 6.54 -8.69
C THR A 121 -5.01 7.26 -7.73
N ALA A 122 -6.29 6.95 -7.76
CA ALA A 122 -7.29 7.60 -6.89
C ALA A 122 -7.01 7.36 -5.41
N ILE A 123 -6.59 6.15 -5.04
CA ILE A 123 -6.20 5.83 -3.66
C ILE A 123 -4.93 6.60 -3.26
N LEU A 124 -3.91 6.64 -4.13
CA LEU A 124 -2.66 7.36 -3.85
C LEU A 124 -2.90 8.85 -3.66
N ASP A 125 -3.72 9.46 -4.51
CA ASP A 125 -4.09 10.88 -4.40
C ASP A 125 -4.80 11.17 -3.07
N ALA A 126 -5.69 10.29 -2.62
CA ALA A 126 -6.34 10.41 -1.33
C ALA A 126 -5.36 10.30 -0.16
N CYS A 127 -4.41 9.35 -0.23
CA CYS A 127 -3.36 9.17 0.78
C CYS A 127 -2.44 10.38 0.88
N GLU A 128 -1.94 10.86 -0.26
CA GLU A 128 -1.06 12.03 -0.29
C GLU A 128 -1.78 13.28 0.22
N SER A 129 -3.03 13.51 -0.22
CA SER A 129 -3.83 14.64 0.25
C SER A 129 -4.06 14.62 1.76
N ALA A 130 -4.39 13.45 2.32
CA ALA A 130 -4.59 13.29 3.76
C ALA A 130 -3.28 13.48 4.56
N ALA A 131 -2.17 12.97 4.06
CA ALA A 131 -0.86 13.14 4.70
C ALA A 131 -0.40 14.61 4.65
N ILE A 132 -0.62 15.31 3.54
CA ILE A 132 -0.36 16.76 3.41
C ILE A 132 -1.20 17.54 4.42
N ALA A 133 -2.49 17.22 4.56
CA ALA A 133 -3.36 17.85 5.54
C ALA A 133 -2.89 17.60 6.98
N ALA A 134 -2.17 16.51 7.24
CA ALA A 134 -1.53 16.20 8.51
C ALA A 134 -0.14 16.85 8.70
N GLY A 135 0.32 17.65 7.74
CA GLY A 135 1.57 18.43 7.82
C GLY A 135 2.78 17.78 7.18
N PHE A 136 2.63 16.62 6.52
CA PHE A 136 3.75 15.96 5.83
C PHE A 136 3.99 16.57 4.46
N THR A 137 5.26 16.73 4.11
CA THR A 137 5.71 17.21 2.79
C THR A 137 6.54 16.16 2.05
N ARG A 138 6.87 15.07 2.72
CA ARG A 138 7.68 13.97 2.20
C ARG A 138 6.95 12.65 2.39
N PHE A 139 7.19 11.74 1.44
CA PHE A 139 6.59 10.41 1.41
C PHE A 139 7.65 9.36 1.13
N GLU A 140 7.52 8.19 1.73
CA GLU A 140 8.33 7.03 1.39
C GLU A 140 7.53 5.74 1.51
N MET A 141 8.01 4.69 0.84
CA MET A 141 7.41 3.37 0.86
C MET A 141 8.44 2.28 0.62
N GLY A 142 8.09 1.05 1.00
CA GLY A 142 8.70 -0.16 0.50
C GLY A 142 7.84 -0.70 -0.65
N ALA A 143 8.19 -0.34 -1.88
CA ALA A 143 7.44 -0.75 -3.06
C ALA A 143 7.78 -2.18 -3.47
N THR A 144 6.77 -2.97 -3.85
CA THR A 144 7.02 -4.22 -4.57
C THR A 144 7.65 -3.92 -5.93
N LEU A 145 8.40 -4.87 -6.50
CA LEU A 145 8.95 -4.74 -7.85
C LEU A 145 7.83 -4.42 -8.86
N THR A 146 6.67 -5.04 -8.69
CA THR A 146 5.47 -4.80 -9.52
C THR A 146 4.97 -3.36 -9.40
N GLY A 147 5.05 -2.77 -8.22
CA GLY A 147 4.58 -1.40 -7.96
C GLY A 147 5.54 -0.30 -8.42
N VAL A 148 6.83 -0.58 -8.58
CA VAL A 148 7.85 0.42 -8.91
C VAL A 148 7.49 1.28 -10.13
N PRO A 149 7.05 0.75 -11.28
CA PRO A 149 6.69 1.58 -12.43
C PRO A 149 5.52 2.53 -12.14
N PHE A 150 4.53 2.07 -11.38
CA PHE A 150 3.38 2.90 -10.98
C PHE A 150 3.80 4.10 -10.14
N TYR A 151 4.60 3.86 -9.10
CA TYR A 151 5.06 4.94 -8.22
C TYR A 151 6.05 5.87 -8.90
N ALA A 152 6.93 5.35 -9.76
CA ALA A 152 7.85 6.17 -10.55
C ALA A 152 7.09 7.16 -11.45
N ALA A 153 6.00 6.72 -12.07
CA ALA A 153 5.12 7.58 -12.87
C ALA A 153 4.40 8.66 -12.03
N ARG A 154 4.36 8.51 -10.70
CA ARG A 154 3.77 9.47 -9.75
C ARG A 154 4.80 10.35 -9.04
N GLY A 155 6.04 10.35 -9.50
CA GLY A 155 7.10 11.20 -8.98
C GLY A 155 7.93 10.61 -7.85
N TYR A 156 7.71 9.35 -7.50
CA TYR A 156 8.57 8.65 -6.55
C TYR A 156 9.88 8.21 -7.22
N ARG A 157 10.97 8.28 -6.48
CA ARG A 157 12.30 7.86 -6.93
C ARG A 157 12.81 6.72 -6.07
N ALA A 158 13.36 5.69 -6.70
CA ALA A 158 14.04 4.60 -6.03
C ALA A 158 15.30 5.11 -5.32
N SER A 159 15.48 4.74 -4.06
CA SER A 159 16.65 5.09 -3.26
C SER A 159 17.47 3.87 -2.83
N GLU A 160 16.83 2.73 -2.58
CA GLU A 160 17.46 1.53 -2.08
C GLU A 160 16.65 0.30 -2.48
N ARG A 161 17.35 -0.79 -2.84
CA ARG A 161 16.74 -2.12 -3.01
C ARG A 161 17.22 -3.02 -1.88
N PHE A 162 16.31 -3.76 -1.26
CA PHE A 162 16.63 -4.67 -0.18
C PHE A 162 15.72 -5.91 -0.20
N ASN A 163 16.14 -6.95 0.51
CA ASN A 163 15.42 -8.22 0.59
C ASN A 163 14.78 -8.38 1.96
N VAL A 164 13.48 -8.66 2.01
CA VAL A 164 12.75 -8.95 3.23
C VAL A 164 12.76 -10.46 3.47
N PRO A 165 13.28 -10.96 4.59
CA PRO A 165 13.22 -12.39 4.92
C PRO A 165 11.77 -12.84 5.11
N LEU A 166 11.42 -13.98 4.52
CA LEU A 166 10.10 -14.59 4.62
C LEU A 166 10.13 -15.83 5.54
N LYS A 167 8.98 -16.18 6.12
CA LYS A 167 8.87 -17.33 7.04
C LYS A 167 9.18 -18.69 6.39
N ASN A 168 9.05 -18.78 5.07
CA ASN A 168 9.36 -20.00 4.32
C ASN A 168 10.83 -20.13 3.91
N GLY A 169 11.71 -19.24 4.38
CA GLY A 169 13.14 -19.24 4.07
C GLY A 169 13.51 -18.48 2.80
N GLU A 170 12.54 -18.04 2.00
CA GLU A 170 12.76 -17.17 0.84
C GLU A 170 12.97 -15.71 1.26
N THR A 171 13.28 -14.86 0.29
CA THR A 171 13.34 -13.41 0.47
C THR A 171 12.43 -12.71 -0.52
N LEU A 172 11.85 -11.59 -0.12
CA LEU A 172 11.07 -10.72 -0.99
C LEU A 172 11.88 -9.47 -1.34
N PRO A 173 12.36 -9.32 -2.58
CA PRO A 173 13.00 -8.09 -3.01
C PRO A 173 11.97 -6.96 -3.07
N ILE A 174 12.27 -5.84 -2.42
CA ILE A 174 11.48 -4.61 -2.49
C ILE A 174 12.39 -3.41 -2.70
N VAL A 175 11.80 -2.29 -3.09
CA VAL A 175 12.50 -1.05 -3.39
C VAL A 175 11.96 0.06 -2.49
N ARG A 176 12.85 0.69 -1.72
CA ARG A 176 12.49 1.94 -1.03
C ARG A 176 12.35 3.05 -2.06
N MET A 177 11.21 3.69 -2.09
CA MET A 177 10.94 4.82 -2.96
C MET A 177 10.54 6.04 -2.14
N LYS A 178 10.94 7.22 -2.61
CA LYS A 178 10.74 8.50 -1.93
C LYS A 178 10.20 9.57 -2.87
N LYS A 179 9.39 10.47 -2.32
CA LYS A 179 8.90 11.66 -2.99
C LYS A 179 8.86 12.81 -1.99
N ALA A 180 9.23 14.01 -2.44
CA ALA A 180 9.05 15.25 -1.69
C ALA A 180 8.19 16.22 -2.49
N LEU A 181 7.44 17.10 -1.82
CA LEU A 181 6.73 18.19 -2.47
C LEU A 181 7.73 19.23 -2.95
N PRO A 182 7.37 20.03 -3.98
CA PRO A 182 8.23 21.12 -4.45
C PRO A 182 8.58 22.10 -3.31
N GLY A 183 9.87 22.38 -3.12
CA GLY A 183 10.40 23.28 -2.09
C GLY A 183 10.95 22.59 -0.85
N ASP A 184 10.93 21.26 -0.82
CA ASP A 184 11.53 20.43 0.26
C ASP A 184 12.74 19.63 -0.20
#